data_7ca688e63df8edc6c10f9b36755d331c
#
_entry.id   7ca688e63df8edc6c10f9b36755d331c
#
_cell.length_a   1.000
_cell.length_b   1.000
_cell.length_c   1.000
_cell.angle_alpha   90.00
_cell.angle_beta   90.00
_cell.angle_gamma   90.00
#
_symmetry.space_group_name_H-M   'P 1'
#
loop_
_entity.id
_entity.type
_entity.pdbx_description
1 polymer ?
#
loop_
_entity_poly.entity_id
_entity_poly.type
_entity_poly.pdbx_seq_one_letter_code
_entity_poly.pdbx_strand_id
1 'polypeptide(L)'
;MDNIETVYHAIAVLNGSDSIACSKASIWLGEFQKSVYSWSICDRILSEHRDSTASYFAAQTMRQKLLHSIKELPSSSHLSLRDSLINHLRNYESYPLERNSVIITQLCLALSDLYLQVPEWTNFVAEILERFGTPDKTPVLLTFLKTLPEEVQSSHLRIGENRRRAVNTELAQKTQAVIHFLSQVCVFNSNDDAILKRVLSCFSSWLLNPLIPTDDIAASELLKYVFSLLQNPNSPSSLHDSACECIVSALYRAEDTNVNRALAVALQTACYGMADSFSMAVANDDFDRLQGYARVFCELSESLLECMIQEPGQHLGDFRSIEMLLLLAGYHDYNLVEMTFNIWYRLSEYLYERNDDDLNTQFKPYIERYIMALYKHCRFDTDQEDVPDENDDFVEFRGQVSDTLKDVVFIVGTDRCIQSMFSILQSVSSGSWDESEAALYIISVIVHNVLPTEETVVPLLVHAVLVMPVTSHPILTNTSIKLLGNLIDWLHENKQYQEPCITWLLDKVQKPCFVRAASESLYGICEKCESNCLEHFDSIFAIIPFLENGENKGQQLENSILLLLQGSLSHIYFE
;
A
#
# COMPACT_ATOMS: atom_id res chain seq x y z
N MET A 1 4.86 -50.95 6.66
CA MET A 1 4.77 -49.46 6.68
C MET A 1 3.82 -48.96 7.78
N ASP A 2 3.43 -49.81 8.71
CA ASP A 2 2.28 -49.53 9.60
C ASP A 2 2.67 -49.15 11.04
N ASN A 3 3.87 -48.63 11.23
CA ASN A 3 4.32 -48.30 12.58
C ASN A 3 4.41 -46.78 12.77
N ILE A 4 3.61 -46.28 13.69
CA ILE A 4 3.61 -44.86 14.10
C ILE A 4 5.01 -44.36 14.52
N GLU A 5 5.83 -45.26 15.13
CA GLU A 5 7.20 -44.95 15.55
C GLU A 5 8.11 -44.63 14.35
N THR A 6 7.86 -45.21 13.18
CA THR A 6 8.62 -44.89 11.96
C THR A 6 8.35 -43.42 11.53
N VAL A 7 7.11 -42.96 11.68
CA VAL A 7 6.76 -41.56 11.37
C VAL A 7 7.43 -40.62 12.35
N TYR A 8 7.36 -40.91 13.67
CA TYR A 8 8.07 -40.10 14.68
C TYR A 8 9.57 -40.04 14.43
N HIS A 9 10.19 -41.18 14.09
CA HIS A 9 11.61 -41.27 13.76
C HIS A 9 11.94 -40.41 12.50
N ALA A 10 11.14 -40.54 11.43
CA ALA A 10 11.37 -39.79 10.21
C ALA A 10 11.25 -38.28 10.44
N ILE A 11 10.29 -37.82 11.27
CA ILE A 11 10.13 -36.40 11.64
C ILE A 11 11.31 -35.92 12.50
N ALA A 12 11.78 -36.74 13.44
CA ALA A 12 12.97 -36.43 14.24
C ALA A 12 14.22 -36.30 13.37
N VAL A 13 14.42 -37.17 12.37
CA VAL A 13 15.53 -37.12 11.41
C VAL A 13 15.43 -35.84 10.55
N LEU A 14 14.22 -35.46 10.11
CA LEU A 14 13.99 -34.26 9.29
C LEU A 14 14.45 -32.99 10.01
N ASN A 15 14.33 -32.95 11.35
CA ASN A 15 14.77 -31.83 12.19
C ASN A 15 16.26 -31.93 12.61
N GLY A 16 16.98 -32.93 12.11
CA GLY A 16 18.41 -33.13 12.38
C GLY A 16 19.31 -32.31 11.47
N SER A 17 20.63 -32.41 11.68
CA SER A 17 21.65 -31.66 10.94
C SER A 17 22.23 -32.39 9.72
N ASP A 18 21.93 -33.69 9.55
CA ASP A 18 22.43 -34.49 8.41
C ASP A 18 21.56 -34.27 7.17
N SER A 19 22.06 -33.48 6.22
CA SER A 19 21.37 -33.11 4.98
C SER A 19 20.93 -34.32 4.14
N ILE A 20 21.73 -35.39 4.10
CA ILE A 20 21.40 -36.60 3.32
C ILE A 20 20.26 -37.39 3.99
N ALA A 21 20.34 -37.53 5.32
CA ALA A 21 19.30 -38.18 6.09
C ALA A 21 17.99 -37.39 6.05
N CYS A 22 18.07 -36.05 6.19
CA CYS A 22 16.91 -35.15 6.05
C CYS A 22 16.22 -35.28 4.69
N SER A 23 16.99 -35.29 3.59
CA SER A 23 16.43 -35.49 2.23
C SER A 23 15.71 -36.82 2.08
N LYS A 24 16.28 -37.92 2.59
CA LYS A 24 15.62 -39.25 2.56
C LYS A 24 14.36 -39.27 3.42
N ALA A 25 14.39 -38.68 4.60
CA ALA A 25 13.23 -38.59 5.49
C ALA A 25 12.10 -37.77 4.85
N SER A 26 12.42 -36.63 4.20
CA SER A 26 11.46 -35.81 3.48
C SER A 26 10.76 -36.56 2.35
N ILE A 27 11.52 -37.27 1.52
CA ILE A 27 10.97 -38.09 0.43
C ILE A 27 10.03 -39.18 1.00
N TRP A 28 10.48 -39.88 2.05
CA TRP A 28 9.68 -40.94 2.68
C TRP A 28 8.39 -40.39 3.31
N LEU A 29 8.45 -39.26 4.03
CA LEU A 29 7.27 -38.62 4.59
C LEU A 29 6.30 -38.16 3.48
N GLY A 30 6.80 -37.66 2.36
CA GLY A 30 5.98 -37.28 1.20
C GLY A 30 5.25 -38.53 0.58
N GLU A 31 5.89 -39.70 0.52
CA GLU A 31 5.24 -40.95 0.09
C GLU A 31 4.23 -41.46 1.14
N PHE A 32 4.57 -41.33 2.42
CA PHE A 32 3.66 -41.67 3.51
C PHE A 32 2.37 -40.82 3.45
N GLN A 33 2.47 -39.53 3.20
CA GLN A 33 1.31 -38.62 3.09
C GLN A 33 0.33 -39.06 1.98
N LYS A 34 0.83 -39.65 0.90
CA LYS A 34 0.01 -40.18 -0.21
C LYS A 34 -0.64 -41.51 0.12
N SER A 35 -0.14 -42.25 1.10
CA SER A 35 -0.63 -43.59 1.43
C SER A 35 -2.03 -43.58 2.07
N VAL A 36 -2.81 -44.62 1.93
CA VAL A 36 -4.11 -44.77 2.62
C VAL A 36 -3.94 -44.92 4.14
N TYR A 37 -2.81 -45.47 4.59
CA TYR A 37 -2.51 -45.66 6.02
C TYR A 37 -2.30 -44.35 6.77
N SER A 38 -1.99 -43.25 6.05
CA SER A 38 -1.79 -41.95 6.69
C SER A 38 -3.04 -41.44 7.43
N TRP A 39 -4.25 -41.82 7.00
CA TRP A 39 -5.49 -41.46 7.69
C TRP A 39 -5.50 -41.95 9.16
N SER A 40 -5.28 -43.24 9.38
CA SER A 40 -5.31 -43.82 10.71
C SER A 40 -4.10 -43.50 11.57
N ILE A 41 -2.91 -43.39 10.95
CA ILE A 41 -1.68 -43.07 11.66
C ILE A 41 -1.68 -41.60 12.13
N CYS A 42 -2.10 -40.66 11.26
CA CYS A 42 -2.22 -39.23 11.66
C CYS A 42 -3.26 -39.03 12.76
N ASP A 43 -4.40 -39.73 12.70
CA ASP A 43 -5.41 -39.71 13.75
C ASP A 43 -4.84 -40.18 15.12
N ARG A 44 -4.03 -41.23 15.10
CA ARG A 44 -3.34 -41.71 16.31
C ARG A 44 -2.27 -40.74 16.81
N ILE A 45 -1.45 -40.13 15.93
CA ILE A 45 -0.45 -39.14 16.32
C ILE A 45 -1.13 -37.93 17.02
N LEU A 46 -2.24 -37.45 16.45
CA LEU A 46 -3.04 -36.39 17.02
C LEU A 46 -3.65 -36.76 18.38
N SER A 47 -4.01 -38.05 18.60
CA SER A 47 -4.54 -38.55 19.86
C SER A 47 -3.47 -38.72 20.96
N GLU A 48 -2.24 -39.04 20.58
CA GLU A 48 -1.16 -39.31 21.54
C GLU A 48 -0.51 -38.03 22.14
N HIS A 49 -0.60 -36.90 21.46
CA HIS A 49 -0.02 -35.60 21.88
C HIS A 49 1.45 -35.66 22.34
N ARG A 50 2.27 -36.57 21.77
CA ARG A 50 3.66 -36.82 22.23
C ARG A 50 4.62 -35.70 21.82
N ASP A 51 4.45 -35.15 20.63
CA ASP A 51 5.33 -34.15 20.03
C ASP A 51 4.53 -33.17 19.17
N SER A 52 4.77 -31.88 19.37
CA SER A 52 4.06 -30.82 18.65
C SER A 52 4.38 -30.78 17.16
N THR A 53 5.63 -31.09 16.76
CA THR A 53 6.05 -31.16 15.37
C THR A 53 5.35 -32.31 14.64
N ALA A 54 5.29 -33.48 15.28
CA ALA A 54 4.58 -34.63 14.73
C ALA A 54 3.06 -34.38 14.68
N SER A 55 2.49 -33.72 15.67
CA SER A 55 1.08 -33.32 15.66
C SER A 55 0.76 -32.33 14.54
N TYR A 56 1.65 -31.34 14.32
CA TYR A 56 1.51 -30.41 13.20
C TYR A 56 1.57 -31.15 11.85
N PHE A 57 2.57 -32.02 11.67
CA PHE A 57 2.69 -32.85 10.47
C PHE A 57 1.43 -33.67 10.23
N ALA A 58 0.90 -34.31 11.28
CA ALA A 58 -0.31 -35.11 11.19
C ALA A 58 -1.54 -34.26 10.81
N ALA A 59 -1.74 -33.10 11.43
CA ALA A 59 -2.83 -32.17 11.11
C ALA A 59 -2.74 -31.65 9.66
N GLN A 60 -1.53 -31.25 9.23
CA GLN A 60 -1.27 -30.86 7.85
C GLN A 60 -1.53 -31.99 6.85
N THR A 61 -1.10 -33.23 7.19
CA THR A 61 -1.34 -34.41 6.35
C THR A 61 -2.84 -34.68 6.22
N MET A 62 -3.61 -34.61 7.32
CA MET A 62 -5.07 -34.78 7.29
C MET A 62 -5.73 -33.76 6.37
N ARG A 63 -5.33 -32.48 6.43
CA ARG A 63 -5.83 -31.44 5.50
C ARG A 63 -5.47 -31.77 4.05
N GLN A 64 -4.22 -32.10 3.75
CA GLN A 64 -3.78 -32.46 2.40
C GLN A 64 -4.55 -33.67 1.85
N LYS A 65 -4.81 -34.67 2.67
CA LYS A 65 -5.63 -35.82 2.30
C LYS A 65 -7.08 -35.43 2.00
N LEU A 66 -7.66 -34.53 2.78
CA LEU A 66 -9.01 -33.98 2.54
C LEU A 66 -9.07 -33.21 1.21
N LEU A 67 -8.08 -32.40 0.91
CA LEU A 67 -8.04 -31.63 -0.33
C LEU A 67 -7.90 -32.51 -1.58
N HIS A 68 -7.10 -33.59 -1.51
CA HIS A 68 -6.70 -34.30 -2.71
C HIS A 68 -7.16 -35.75 -2.77
N SER A 69 -7.52 -36.39 -1.66
CA SER A 69 -7.70 -37.81 -1.54
C SER A 69 -8.94 -38.27 -0.77
N ILE A 70 -9.93 -37.37 -0.55
CA ILE A 70 -11.16 -37.70 0.20
C ILE A 70 -11.90 -38.91 -0.37
N LYS A 71 -11.78 -39.17 -1.67
CA LYS A 71 -12.40 -40.29 -2.37
C LYS A 71 -11.84 -41.66 -1.94
N GLU A 72 -10.70 -41.72 -1.24
CA GLU A 72 -10.18 -42.93 -0.64
C GLU A 72 -11.06 -43.43 0.51
N LEU A 73 -11.82 -42.53 1.14
CA LEU A 73 -12.73 -42.83 2.24
C LEU A 73 -14.16 -43.06 1.71
N PRO A 74 -14.85 -44.09 2.17
CA PRO A 74 -16.27 -44.27 1.86
C PRO A 74 -17.08 -43.19 2.52
N SER A 75 -18.18 -42.72 1.90
CA SER A 75 -19.03 -41.67 2.40
C SER A 75 -19.57 -41.95 3.83
N SER A 76 -19.75 -43.23 4.19
CA SER A 76 -20.14 -43.62 5.55
C SER A 76 -19.11 -43.24 6.63
N SER A 77 -17.84 -43.03 6.27
CA SER A 77 -16.76 -42.65 7.20
C SER A 77 -16.62 -41.14 7.42
N HIS A 78 -17.28 -40.30 6.60
CA HIS A 78 -17.14 -38.85 6.70
C HIS A 78 -17.62 -38.29 8.05
N LEU A 79 -18.70 -38.86 8.62
CA LEU A 79 -19.20 -38.48 9.95
C LEU A 79 -18.20 -38.85 11.06
N SER A 80 -17.61 -40.05 10.97
CA SER A 80 -16.59 -40.48 11.94
C SER A 80 -15.34 -39.59 11.87
N LEU A 81 -14.92 -39.19 10.67
CA LEU A 81 -13.79 -38.28 10.49
C LEU A 81 -14.09 -36.89 11.04
N ARG A 82 -15.30 -36.35 10.81
CA ARG A 82 -15.77 -35.11 11.42
C ARG A 82 -15.65 -35.16 12.95
N ASP A 83 -16.22 -36.22 13.53
CA ASP A 83 -16.26 -36.37 14.98
C ASP A 83 -14.84 -36.54 15.56
N SER A 84 -13.94 -37.20 14.84
CA SER A 84 -12.51 -37.29 15.20
C SER A 84 -11.85 -35.91 15.20
N LEU A 85 -12.00 -35.14 14.11
CA LEU A 85 -11.44 -33.77 14.01
C LEU A 85 -11.97 -32.85 15.12
N ILE A 86 -13.28 -32.92 15.41
CA ILE A 86 -13.89 -32.15 16.52
C ILE A 86 -13.32 -32.59 17.88
N ASN A 87 -13.10 -33.88 18.10
CA ASN A 87 -12.52 -34.37 19.35
C ASN A 87 -11.05 -33.94 19.48
N HIS A 88 -10.26 -33.96 18.41
CA HIS A 88 -8.90 -33.43 18.43
C HIS A 88 -8.90 -31.93 18.78
N LEU A 89 -9.77 -31.13 18.15
CA LEU A 89 -9.90 -29.69 18.46
C LEU A 89 -10.23 -29.45 19.94
N ARG A 90 -11.15 -30.23 20.55
CA ARG A 90 -11.47 -30.17 21.98
C ARG A 90 -10.30 -30.51 22.88
N ASN A 91 -9.53 -31.52 22.49
CA ASN A 91 -8.34 -31.91 23.25
C ASN A 91 -7.29 -30.80 23.23
N TYR A 92 -7.02 -30.20 22.05
CA TYR A 92 -6.06 -29.10 21.91
C TYR A 92 -6.51 -27.82 22.59
N GLU A 93 -7.81 -27.57 22.78
CA GLU A 93 -8.33 -26.44 23.52
C GLU A 93 -7.88 -26.43 25.00
N SER A 94 -7.61 -27.60 25.57
CA SER A 94 -7.17 -27.77 26.96
C SER A 94 -5.69 -27.44 27.18
N TYR A 95 -4.91 -27.20 26.11
CA TYR A 95 -3.47 -26.92 26.17
C TYR A 95 -3.19 -25.43 25.88
N PRO A 96 -2.03 -24.91 26.34
CA PRO A 96 -1.63 -23.53 26.05
C PRO A 96 -1.64 -23.23 24.56
N LEU A 97 -2.34 -22.18 24.17
CA LEU A 97 -2.59 -21.81 22.79
C LEU A 97 -1.32 -21.47 22.01
N GLU A 98 -0.37 -20.81 22.66
CA GLU A 98 0.90 -20.35 22.06
C GLU A 98 1.68 -21.46 21.35
N ARG A 99 1.62 -22.68 21.89
CA ARG A 99 2.32 -23.85 21.31
C ARG A 99 1.50 -24.62 20.27
N ASN A 100 0.18 -24.48 20.30
CA ASN A 100 -0.72 -25.32 19.53
C ASN A 100 -1.54 -24.56 18.47
N SER A 101 -1.37 -23.24 18.36
CA SER A 101 -2.18 -22.42 17.44
C SER A 101 -2.09 -22.89 15.97
N VAL A 102 -0.90 -23.29 15.51
CA VAL A 102 -0.71 -23.80 14.15
C VAL A 102 -1.40 -25.15 13.92
N ILE A 103 -1.43 -26.04 14.94
CA ILE A 103 -2.12 -27.34 14.88
C ILE A 103 -3.63 -27.10 14.83
N ILE A 104 -4.15 -26.25 15.72
CA ILE A 104 -5.57 -25.87 15.74
C ILE A 104 -5.99 -25.28 14.40
N THR A 105 -5.17 -24.40 13.82
CA THR A 105 -5.45 -23.81 12.50
C THR A 105 -5.54 -24.90 11.42
N GLN A 106 -4.60 -25.85 11.35
CA GLN A 106 -4.66 -26.93 10.38
C GLN A 106 -5.87 -27.86 10.58
N LEU A 107 -6.26 -28.13 11.81
CA LEU A 107 -7.46 -28.91 12.11
C LEU A 107 -8.76 -28.17 11.77
N CYS A 108 -8.82 -26.84 12.02
CA CYS A 108 -9.95 -26.01 11.61
C CYS A 108 -10.09 -25.95 10.09
N LEU A 109 -8.98 -25.77 9.38
CA LEU A 109 -8.94 -25.83 7.91
C LEU A 109 -9.38 -27.21 7.41
N ALA A 110 -8.88 -28.29 7.99
CA ALA A 110 -9.29 -29.64 7.64
C ALA A 110 -10.80 -29.87 7.86
N LEU A 111 -11.35 -29.36 8.96
CA LEU A 111 -12.78 -29.44 9.27
C LEU A 111 -13.62 -28.61 8.29
N SER A 112 -13.16 -27.42 7.93
CA SER A 112 -13.79 -26.55 6.91
C SER A 112 -13.77 -27.23 5.53
N ASP A 113 -12.62 -27.76 5.11
CA ASP A 113 -12.46 -28.47 3.83
C ASP A 113 -13.36 -29.71 3.75
N LEU A 114 -13.50 -30.45 4.85
CA LEU A 114 -14.39 -31.61 4.93
C LEU A 114 -15.87 -31.17 4.83
N TYR A 115 -16.27 -30.13 5.56
CA TYR A 115 -17.62 -29.56 5.49
C TYR A 115 -17.98 -29.12 4.06
N LEU A 116 -17.07 -28.44 3.39
CA LEU A 116 -17.28 -27.96 2.03
C LEU A 116 -17.49 -29.09 1.01
N GLN A 117 -16.91 -30.26 1.26
CA GLN A 117 -16.98 -31.43 0.37
C GLN A 117 -18.17 -32.35 0.64
N VAL A 118 -18.87 -32.20 1.77
CA VAL A 118 -20.00 -33.08 2.16
C VAL A 118 -21.33 -32.31 2.03
N PRO A 119 -22.06 -32.43 0.89
CA PRO A 119 -23.25 -31.63 0.63
C PRO A 119 -24.43 -31.89 1.58
N GLU A 120 -24.45 -33.06 2.20
CA GLU A 120 -25.52 -33.49 3.12
C GLU A 120 -25.46 -32.74 4.46
N TRP A 121 -24.33 -32.12 4.80
CA TRP A 121 -24.21 -31.36 6.04
C TRP A 121 -24.79 -29.96 5.86
N THR A 122 -25.79 -29.66 6.68
CA THR A 122 -26.48 -28.37 6.78
C THR A 122 -26.45 -27.88 8.22
N ASN A 123 -26.57 -26.58 8.44
CA ASN A 123 -26.51 -25.94 9.76
C ASN A 123 -25.24 -26.23 10.57
N PHE A 124 -24.12 -26.47 9.88
CA PHE A 124 -22.87 -26.86 10.52
C PHE A 124 -22.29 -25.73 11.38
N VAL A 125 -22.43 -24.48 10.96
CA VAL A 125 -22.00 -23.30 11.76
C VAL A 125 -22.76 -23.24 13.09
N ALA A 126 -24.07 -23.51 13.07
CA ALA A 126 -24.87 -23.55 14.31
C ALA A 126 -24.42 -24.70 15.23
N GLU A 127 -24.13 -25.89 14.67
CA GLU A 127 -23.63 -27.04 15.44
C GLU A 127 -22.29 -26.71 16.13
N ILE A 128 -21.36 -26.06 15.44
CA ILE A 128 -20.07 -25.70 16.00
C ILE A 128 -20.22 -24.58 17.06
N LEU A 129 -21.09 -23.58 16.82
CA LEU A 129 -21.42 -22.56 17.83
C LEU A 129 -22.00 -23.21 19.11
N GLU A 130 -22.88 -24.20 18.99
CA GLU A 130 -23.45 -24.90 20.15
C GLU A 130 -22.38 -25.73 20.89
N ARG A 131 -21.48 -26.37 20.16
CA ARG A 131 -20.44 -27.26 20.74
C ARG A 131 -19.28 -26.51 21.41
N PHE A 132 -18.91 -25.33 20.91
CA PHE A 132 -17.72 -24.56 21.34
C PHE A 132 -18.07 -23.12 21.80
N GLY A 133 -19.32 -22.69 21.75
CA GLY A 133 -19.75 -21.31 21.92
C GLY A 133 -19.85 -20.84 23.38
N THR A 134 -18.96 -21.30 24.26
CA THR A 134 -18.84 -20.72 25.61
C THR A 134 -17.87 -19.53 25.57
N PRO A 135 -18.27 -18.31 25.99
CA PRO A 135 -17.46 -17.10 25.82
C PRO A 135 -16.12 -17.10 26.58
N ASP A 136 -15.93 -18.04 27.52
CA ASP A 136 -14.72 -18.22 28.31
C ASP A 136 -13.67 -19.14 27.66
N LYS A 137 -14.05 -19.93 26.63
CA LYS A 137 -13.18 -20.91 25.96
C LYS A 137 -13.34 -20.84 24.44
N THR A 138 -12.74 -19.83 23.82
CA THR A 138 -13.07 -19.46 22.45
C THR A 138 -12.01 -19.62 21.38
N PRO A 139 -10.73 -19.98 21.65
CA PRO A 139 -9.70 -19.92 20.62
C PRO A 139 -9.97 -20.82 19.40
N VAL A 140 -10.48 -22.02 19.63
CA VAL A 140 -10.82 -22.99 18.58
C VAL A 140 -11.96 -22.47 17.73
N LEU A 141 -13.04 -22.00 18.38
CA LEU A 141 -14.21 -21.48 17.67
C LEU A 141 -13.88 -20.22 16.86
N LEU A 142 -13.11 -19.29 17.42
CA LEU A 142 -12.67 -18.10 16.70
C LEU A 142 -11.83 -18.45 15.47
N THR A 143 -10.93 -19.43 15.61
CA THR A 143 -10.12 -19.91 14.48
C THR A 143 -10.99 -20.57 13.42
N PHE A 144 -11.96 -21.40 13.79
CA PHE A 144 -12.89 -22.03 12.85
C PHE A 144 -13.76 -21.00 12.13
N LEU A 145 -14.37 -20.06 12.89
CA LEU A 145 -15.22 -19.02 12.33
C LEU A 145 -14.44 -18.06 11.40
N LYS A 146 -13.14 -17.88 11.64
CA LYS A 146 -12.25 -17.15 10.74
C LYS A 146 -12.01 -17.94 9.46
N THR A 147 -11.60 -19.20 9.57
CA THR A 147 -11.13 -19.99 8.42
C THR A 147 -12.25 -20.39 7.48
N LEU A 148 -13.46 -20.64 7.97
CA LEU A 148 -14.55 -21.12 7.13
C LEU A 148 -14.96 -20.13 6.01
N PRO A 149 -15.20 -18.84 6.25
CA PRO A 149 -15.46 -17.87 5.19
C PRO A 149 -14.31 -17.74 4.19
N GLU A 150 -13.06 -17.83 4.66
CA GLU A 150 -11.86 -17.78 3.82
C GLU A 150 -11.80 -19.00 2.88
N GLU A 151 -11.98 -20.22 3.39
CA GLU A 151 -11.95 -21.45 2.59
C GLU A 151 -13.10 -21.53 1.59
N VAL A 152 -14.27 -21.01 1.91
CA VAL A 152 -15.39 -20.93 0.95
C VAL A 152 -15.03 -20.09 -0.28
N GLN A 153 -14.23 -19.05 -0.11
CA GLN A 153 -13.76 -18.18 -1.22
C GLN A 153 -12.49 -18.72 -1.90
N SER A 154 -11.77 -19.62 -1.23
CA SER A 154 -10.50 -20.16 -1.72
C SER A 154 -10.68 -20.97 -3.01
N SER A 155 -9.71 -20.85 -3.92
CA SER A 155 -9.60 -21.66 -5.14
C SER A 155 -8.87 -23.00 -4.92
N HIS A 156 -8.28 -23.22 -3.74
CA HIS A 156 -7.52 -24.43 -3.44
C HIS A 156 -8.40 -25.68 -3.42
N LEU A 157 -9.63 -25.55 -2.96
CA LEU A 157 -10.60 -26.64 -2.95
C LEU A 157 -11.55 -26.53 -4.14
N ARG A 158 -11.58 -27.56 -4.98
CA ARG A 158 -12.48 -27.67 -6.13
C ARG A 158 -13.85 -28.17 -5.70
N ILE A 159 -14.71 -27.27 -5.28
CA ILE A 159 -16.12 -27.54 -4.99
C ILE A 159 -17.01 -26.94 -6.08
N GLY A 160 -18.17 -27.59 -6.31
CA GLY A 160 -19.16 -27.08 -7.27
C GLY A 160 -19.78 -25.77 -6.81
N GLU A 161 -20.12 -24.90 -7.76
CA GLU A 161 -20.71 -23.59 -7.51
C GLU A 161 -22.00 -23.65 -6.65
N ASN A 162 -22.83 -24.67 -6.86
CA ASN A 162 -24.05 -24.87 -6.07
C ASN A 162 -23.73 -25.11 -4.59
N ARG A 163 -22.66 -25.87 -4.28
CA ARG A 163 -22.26 -26.12 -2.89
C ARG A 163 -21.68 -24.85 -2.26
N ARG A 164 -20.84 -24.14 -2.99
CA ARG A 164 -20.28 -22.85 -2.56
C ARG A 164 -21.41 -21.86 -2.22
N ARG A 165 -22.41 -21.76 -3.09
CA ARG A 165 -23.58 -20.91 -2.87
C ARG A 165 -24.42 -21.35 -1.66
N ALA A 166 -24.65 -22.64 -1.47
CA ALA A 166 -25.39 -23.17 -0.32
C ALA A 166 -24.69 -22.83 1.00
N VAL A 167 -23.36 -22.99 1.08
CA VAL A 167 -22.58 -22.65 2.29
C VAL A 167 -22.60 -21.14 2.54
N ASN A 168 -22.41 -20.32 1.52
CA ASN A 168 -22.51 -18.87 1.65
C ASN A 168 -23.89 -18.41 2.13
N THR A 169 -24.96 -19.07 1.66
CA THR A 169 -26.33 -18.80 2.15
C THR A 169 -26.46 -19.14 3.65
N GLU A 170 -25.85 -20.25 4.09
CA GLU A 170 -25.84 -20.61 5.50
C GLU A 170 -25.03 -19.59 6.32
N LEU A 171 -23.86 -19.16 5.85
CA LEU A 171 -23.07 -18.11 6.52
C LEU A 171 -23.89 -16.82 6.65
N ALA A 172 -24.53 -16.37 5.56
CA ALA A 172 -25.38 -15.17 5.56
C ALA A 172 -26.51 -15.27 6.61
N GLN A 173 -27.18 -16.42 6.72
CA GLN A 173 -28.22 -16.65 7.71
C GLN A 173 -27.73 -16.67 9.16
N LYS A 174 -26.45 -16.98 9.37
CA LYS A 174 -25.82 -17.07 10.72
C LYS A 174 -25.05 -15.83 11.12
N THR A 175 -24.93 -14.83 10.23
CA THR A 175 -24.16 -13.61 10.47
C THR A 175 -24.51 -12.94 11.80
N GLN A 176 -25.81 -12.72 12.08
CA GLN A 176 -26.26 -12.08 13.30
C GLN A 176 -25.86 -12.88 14.57
N ALA A 177 -26.00 -14.22 14.53
CA ALA A 177 -25.60 -15.07 15.66
C ALA A 177 -24.07 -15.03 15.89
N VAL A 178 -23.27 -15.02 14.83
CA VAL A 178 -21.81 -14.92 14.93
C VAL A 178 -21.39 -13.56 15.46
N ILE A 179 -21.94 -12.46 14.94
CA ILE A 179 -21.63 -11.10 15.43
C ILE A 179 -22.01 -10.95 16.90
N HIS A 180 -23.16 -11.48 17.29
CA HIS A 180 -23.57 -11.47 18.70
C HIS A 180 -22.60 -12.26 19.58
N PHE A 181 -22.19 -13.46 19.15
CA PHE A 181 -21.18 -14.25 19.86
C PHE A 181 -19.85 -13.50 19.98
N LEU A 182 -19.33 -12.92 18.88
CA LEU A 182 -18.10 -12.13 18.90
C LEU A 182 -18.17 -10.94 19.85
N SER A 183 -19.33 -10.25 19.88
CA SER A 183 -19.58 -9.16 20.83
C SER A 183 -19.54 -9.63 22.30
N GLN A 184 -20.13 -10.79 22.59
CA GLN A 184 -20.06 -11.38 23.93
C GLN A 184 -18.62 -11.73 24.32
N VAL A 185 -17.84 -12.31 23.39
CA VAL A 185 -16.43 -12.64 23.65
C VAL A 185 -15.62 -11.39 24.00
N CYS A 186 -15.85 -10.26 23.32
CA CYS A 186 -15.21 -8.99 23.64
C CYS A 186 -15.51 -8.52 25.08
N VAL A 187 -16.76 -8.66 25.51
CA VAL A 187 -17.16 -8.27 26.88
C VAL A 187 -16.52 -9.17 27.93
N PHE A 188 -16.55 -10.50 27.72
CA PHE A 188 -16.00 -11.47 28.68
C PHE A 188 -14.48 -11.44 28.79
N ASN A 189 -13.79 -11.12 27.68
CA ASN A 189 -12.33 -11.15 27.59
C ASN A 189 -11.74 -9.75 27.38
N SER A 190 -12.34 -8.72 27.95
CA SER A 190 -11.95 -7.32 27.74
C SER A 190 -10.50 -6.99 28.13
N ASN A 191 -9.83 -7.84 28.91
CA ASN A 191 -8.44 -7.69 29.33
C ASN A 191 -7.48 -8.70 28.67
N ASP A 192 -7.95 -9.47 27.68
CA ASP A 192 -7.14 -10.45 26.96
C ASP A 192 -6.95 -10.00 25.50
N ASP A 193 -5.87 -9.27 25.26
CA ASP A 193 -5.54 -8.73 23.93
C ASP A 193 -5.37 -9.83 22.87
N ALA A 194 -4.91 -11.01 23.27
CA ALA A 194 -4.71 -12.11 22.33
C ALA A 194 -6.05 -12.68 21.83
N ILE A 195 -7.05 -12.76 22.70
CA ILE A 195 -8.41 -13.15 22.32
C ILE A 195 -9.06 -12.04 21.49
N LEU A 196 -8.95 -10.79 21.93
CA LEU A 196 -9.51 -9.64 21.19
C LEU A 196 -8.98 -9.55 19.77
N LYS A 197 -7.68 -9.74 19.55
CA LYS A 197 -7.09 -9.80 18.20
C LYS A 197 -7.70 -10.92 17.34
N ARG A 198 -7.96 -12.08 17.91
CA ARG A 198 -8.62 -13.17 17.20
C ARG A 198 -10.04 -12.85 16.84
N VAL A 199 -10.77 -12.16 17.72
CA VAL A 199 -12.13 -11.64 17.43
C VAL A 199 -12.09 -10.68 16.24
N LEU A 200 -11.18 -9.71 16.25
CA LEU A 200 -11.04 -8.74 15.17
C LEU A 200 -10.66 -9.43 13.84
N SER A 201 -9.71 -10.35 13.87
CA SER A 201 -9.32 -11.13 12.68
C SER A 201 -10.46 -12.01 12.15
N CYS A 202 -11.28 -12.60 13.04
CA CYS A 202 -12.47 -13.34 12.65
C CYS A 202 -13.51 -12.41 12.01
N PHE A 203 -13.73 -11.24 12.60
CA PHE A 203 -14.67 -10.24 12.06
C PHE A 203 -14.25 -9.74 10.67
N SER A 204 -12.95 -9.47 10.45
CA SER A 204 -12.42 -9.10 9.12
C SER A 204 -12.71 -10.19 8.07
N SER A 205 -12.52 -11.48 8.40
CA SER A 205 -12.83 -12.57 7.47
C SER A 205 -14.30 -12.63 7.08
N TRP A 206 -15.22 -12.29 8.00
CA TRP A 206 -16.65 -12.20 7.72
C TRP A 206 -16.99 -10.97 6.87
N LEU A 207 -16.34 -9.83 7.10
CA LEU A 207 -16.51 -8.62 6.29
C LEU A 207 -16.09 -8.84 4.84
N LEU A 208 -14.98 -9.54 4.60
CA LEU A 208 -14.44 -9.79 3.26
C LEU A 208 -15.28 -10.77 2.44
N ASN A 209 -16.21 -11.53 3.03
CA ASN A 209 -17.08 -12.41 2.27
C ASN A 209 -18.22 -11.60 1.60
N PRO A 210 -18.25 -11.52 0.25
CA PRO A 210 -19.16 -10.64 -0.48
C PRO A 210 -20.65 -11.02 -0.36
N LEU A 211 -20.96 -12.23 0.07
CA LEU A 211 -22.34 -12.71 0.18
C LEU A 211 -22.95 -12.57 1.58
N ILE A 212 -22.18 -12.06 2.54
CA ILE A 212 -22.68 -11.78 3.89
C ILE A 212 -23.40 -10.42 3.90
N PRO A 213 -24.65 -10.33 4.41
CA PRO A 213 -25.36 -9.07 4.55
C PRO A 213 -24.64 -8.10 5.48
N THR A 214 -24.55 -6.83 5.09
CA THR A 214 -23.81 -5.80 5.84
C THR A 214 -24.71 -4.92 6.72
N ASP A 215 -26.01 -4.95 6.57
CA ASP A 215 -26.94 -4.13 7.36
C ASP A 215 -26.87 -4.45 8.86
N ASP A 216 -26.85 -5.75 9.22
CA ASP A 216 -26.70 -6.20 10.60
C ASP A 216 -25.34 -5.82 11.19
N ILE A 217 -24.30 -5.78 10.34
CA ILE A 217 -22.93 -5.37 10.70
C ILE A 217 -22.90 -3.87 11.00
N ALA A 218 -23.51 -3.06 10.13
CA ALA A 218 -23.54 -1.60 10.25
C ALA A 218 -24.19 -1.15 11.59
N ALA A 219 -25.20 -1.88 12.06
CA ALA A 219 -25.90 -1.60 13.31
C ALA A 219 -25.26 -2.29 14.55
N SER A 220 -24.22 -3.10 14.37
CA SER A 220 -23.70 -3.98 15.44
C SER A 220 -22.94 -3.22 16.52
N GLU A 221 -23.05 -3.71 17.77
CA GLU A 221 -22.23 -3.25 18.88
C GLU A 221 -20.75 -3.62 18.68
N LEU A 222 -20.46 -4.66 17.90
CA LEU A 222 -19.09 -5.07 17.59
C LEU A 222 -18.38 -3.99 16.76
N LEU A 223 -19.01 -3.43 15.72
CA LEU A 223 -18.44 -2.35 14.92
C LEU A 223 -18.16 -1.11 15.79
N LYS A 224 -19.10 -0.74 16.66
CA LYS A 224 -18.90 0.36 17.62
C LYS A 224 -17.74 0.09 18.56
N TYR A 225 -17.59 -1.15 19.03
CA TYR A 225 -16.48 -1.56 19.88
C TYR A 225 -15.13 -1.41 19.16
N VAL A 226 -15.05 -1.81 17.88
CA VAL A 226 -13.82 -1.63 17.06
C VAL A 226 -13.42 -0.16 17.00
N PHE A 227 -14.36 0.75 16.72
CA PHE A 227 -14.07 2.18 16.75
C PHE A 227 -13.67 2.70 18.12
N SER A 228 -14.26 2.17 19.20
CA SER A 228 -13.85 2.55 20.55
C SER A 228 -12.41 2.16 20.89
N LEU A 229 -11.90 1.06 20.31
CA LEU A 229 -10.49 0.68 20.43
C LEU A 229 -9.57 1.66 19.72
N LEU A 230 -9.96 2.15 18.54
CA LEU A 230 -9.20 3.15 17.79
C LEU A 230 -9.18 4.50 18.50
N GLN A 231 -10.28 4.90 19.12
CA GLN A 231 -10.39 6.17 19.83
C GLN A 231 -9.76 6.15 21.23
N ASN A 232 -9.45 4.98 21.78
CA ASN A 232 -8.85 4.85 23.09
C ASN A 232 -7.32 5.05 23.04
N PRO A 233 -6.78 6.14 23.63
CA PRO A 233 -5.34 6.41 23.61
C PRO A 233 -4.51 5.38 24.38
N ASN A 234 -5.13 4.60 25.27
CA ASN A 234 -4.45 3.57 26.06
C ASN A 234 -4.56 2.16 25.46
N SER A 235 -5.17 2.01 24.28
CA SER A 235 -5.24 0.73 23.58
C SER A 235 -3.83 0.25 23.20
N PRO A 236 -3.45 -1.02 23.40
CA PRO A 236 -2.16 -1.54 22.93
C PRO A 236 -1.98 -1.34 21.41
N SER A 237 -0.78 -0.92 20.94
CA SER A 237 -0.51 -0.68 19.51
C SER A 237 -0.93 -1.85 18.64
N SER A 238 -0.64 -3.07 19.06
CA SER A 238 -0.98 -4.28 18.32
C SER A 238 -2.49 -4.59 18.24
N LEU A 239 -3.29 -4.10 19.17
CA LEU A 239 -4.75 -4.21 19.14
C LEU A 239 -5.33 -3.08 18.29
N HIS A 240 -4.76 -1.88 18.38
CA HIS A 240 -5.07 -0.75 17.52
C HIS A 240 -4.86 -1.10 16.05
N ASP A 241 -3.71 -1.70 15.69
CA ASP A 241 -3.41 -2.14 14.33
C ASP A 241 -4.43 -3.18 13.82
N SER A 242 -4.78 -4.18 14.66
CA SER A 242 -5.82 -5.16 14.32
C SER A 242 -7.21 -4.53 14.13
N ALA A 243 -7.51 -3.47 14.88
CA ALA A 243 -8.75 -2.71 14.72
C ALA A 243 -8.74 -1.88 13.43
N CYS A 244 -7.62 -1.25 13.07
CA CYS A 244 -7.44 -0.58 11.77
C CYS A 244 -7.67 -1.55 10.61
N GLU A 245 -7.04 -2.73 10.63
CA GLU A 245 -7.21 -3.77 9.62
C GLU A 245 -8.68 -4.19 9.46
N CYS A 246 -9.39 -4.28 10.58
CA CYS A 246 -10.80 -4.60 10.59
C CYS A 246 -11.65 -3.51 9.91
N ILE A 247 -11.35 -2.23 10.17
CA ILE A 247 -12.06 -1.11 9.54
C ILE A 247 -11.71 -1.00 8.06
N VAL A 248 -10.44 -1.19 7.67
CA VAL A 248 -10.02 -1.26 6.26
C VAL A 248 -10.79 -2.36 5.51
N SER A 249 -10.92 -3.56 6.11
CA SER A 249 -11.74 -4.63 5.53
C SER A 249 -13.22 -4.25 5.37
N ALA A 250 -13.77 -3.49 6.34
CA ALA A 250 -15.14 -3.01 6.28
C ALA A 250 -15.32 -1.92 5.21
N LEU A 251 -14.37 -1.02 5.06
CA LEU A 251 -14.36 0.03 4.03
C LEU A 251 -14.25 -0.57 2.64
N TYR A 252 -13.33 -1.49 2.42
CA TYR A 252 -13.24 -2.25 1.17
C TYR A 252 -14.57 -2.90 0.79
N ARG A 253 -15.27 -3.48 1.78
CA ARG A 253 -16.61 -4.06 1.57
C ARG A 253 -17.65 -2.99 1.21
N ALA A 254 -17.51 -1.78 1.75
CA ALA A 254 -18.43 -0.66 1.53
C ALA A 254 -18.24 0.06 0.18
N GLU A 255 -17.21 -0.25 -0.60
CA GLU A 255 -16.91 0.36 -1.90
C GLU A 255 -18.12 0.24 -2.85
N ASP A 256 -18.79 -0.91 -2.90
CA ASP A 256 -20.09 -1.03 -3.57
C ASP A 256 -21.21 -0.40 -2.71
N THR A 257 -21.31 0.92 -2.77
CA THR A 257 -22.28 1.71 -2.01
C THR A 257 -23.73 1.46 -2.40
N ASN A 258 -23.99 0.89 -3.57
CA ASN A 258 -25.34 0.52 -4.01
C ASN A 258 -25.88 -0.66 -3.19
N VAL A 259 -25.01 -1.60 -2.84
CA VAL A 259 -25.36 -2.79 -2.06
C VAL A 259 -25.17 -2.56 -0.55
N ASN A 260 -24.12 -1.82 -0.17
CA ASN A 260 -23.67 -1.72 1.24
C ASN A 260 -23.86 -0.30 1.83
N ARG A 261 -24.88 0.44 1.39
CA ARG A 261 -25.06 1.86 1.76
C ARG A 261 -25.12 2.09 3.27
N ALA A 262 -25.80 1.22 4.02
CA ALA A 262 -25.92 1.36 5.47
C ALA A 262 -24.55 1.24 6.15
N LEU A 263 -23.72 0.30 5.71
CA LEU A 263 -22.35 0.14 6.20
C LEU A 263 -21.48 1.35 5.83
N ALA A 264 -21.54 1.81 4.58
CA ALA A 264 -20.77 2.97 4.11
C ALA A 264 -21.07 4.23 4.96
N VAL A 265 -22.35 4.52 5.23
CA VAL A 265 -22.77 5.66 6.07
C VAL A 265 -22.27 5.51 7.52
N ALA A 266 -22.38 4.31 8.09
CA ALA A 266 -21.91 4.05 9.44
C ALA A 266 -20.39 4.24 9.57
N LEU A 267 -19.63 3.70 8.61
CA LEU A 267 -18.17 3.82 8.56
C LEU A 267 -17.73 5.27 8.35
N GLN A 268 -18.31 5.97 7.38
CA GLN A 268 -18.00 7.39 7.12
C GLN A 268 -18.21 8.23 8.38
N THR A 269 -19.36 8.09 9.04
CA THR A 269 -19.69 8.84 10.25
C THR A 269 -18.69 8.56 11.38
N ALA A 270 -18.35 7.29 11.59
CA ALA A 270 -17.44 6.88 12.65
C ALA A 270 -15.98 7.29 12.36
N CYS A 271 -15.53 7.19 11.10
CA CYS A 271 -14.19 7.64 10.68
C CYS A 271 -14.02 9.15 10.89
N TYR A 272 -15.03 9.96 10.56
CA TYR A 272 -14.96 11.40 10.84
C TYR A 272 -14.85 11.73 12.33
N GLY A 273 -15.40 10.88 13.20
CA GLY A 273 -15.22 11.00 14.65
C GLY A 273 -13.82 10.66 15.17
N MET A 274 -12.91 10.19 14.32
CA MET A 274 -11.52 9.88 14.71
C MET A 274 -10.53 11.04 14.53
N ALA A 275 -10.95 12.18 13.97
CA ALA A 275 -10.08 13.34 13.74
C ALA A 275 -9.38 13.84 15.01
N ASP A 276 -10.08 13.86 16.15
CA ASP A 276 -9.50 14.24 17.44
C ASP A 276 -8.46 13.22 17.94
N SER A 277 -8.74 11.92 17.74
CA SER A 277 -7.81 10.84 18.12
C SER A 277 -6.54 10.88 17.26
N PHE A 278 -6.67 11.17 15.98
CA PHE A 278 -5.53 11.43 15.09
C PHE A 278 -4.70 12.62 15.59
N SER A 279 -5.36 13.75 15.91
CA SER A 279 -4.67 14.93 16.42
C SER A 279 -3.94 14.67 17.75
N MET A 280 -4.48 13.80 18.61
CA MET A 280 -3.80 13.36 19.83
C MET A 280 -2.58 12.48 19.53
N ALA A 281 -2.67 11.59 18.54
CA ALA A 281 -1.54 10.76 18.12
C ALA A 281 -0.41 11.64 17.54
N VAL A 282 -0.75 12.68 16.75
CA VAL A 282 0.21 13.70 16.29
C VAL A 282 0.89 14.40 17.44
N ALA A 283 0.12 14.85 18.45
CA ALA A 283 0.66 15.57 19.61
C ALA A 283 1.57 14.69 20.49
N ASN A 284 1.40 13.38 20.46
CA ASN A 284 2.18 12.40 21.22
C ASN A 284 3.34 11.79 20.40
N ASP A 285 3.47 12.15 19.13
CA ASP A 285 4.43 11.55 18.19
C ASP A 285 4.34 10.00 18.13
N ASP A 286 3.10 9.48 18.16
CA ASP A 286 2.79 8.05 18.12
C ASP A 286 2.67 7.56 16.67
N PHE A 287 3.82 7.30 16.06
CA PHE A 287 3.92 6.95 14.64
C PHE A 287 3.12 5.68 14.27
N ASP A 288 3.15 4.66 15.11
CA ASP A 288 2.42 3.40 14.84
C ASP A 288 0.91 3.66 14.69
N ARG A 289 0.34 4.50 15.57
CA ARG A 289 -1.07 4.87 15.48
C ARG A 289 -1.36 5.76 14.29
N LEU A 290 -0.47 6.71 13.99
CA LEU A 290 -0.61 7.58 12.83
C LEU A 290 -0.66 6.78 11.54
N GLN A 291 0.21 5.77 11.39
CA GLN A 291 0.18 4.87 10.24
C GLN A 291 -1.14 4.08 10.16
N GLY A 292 -1.66 3.61 11.28
CA GLY A 292 -2.97 2.95 11.35
C GLY A 292 -4.11 3.88 10.89
N TYR A 293 -4.17 5.11 11.38
CA TYR A 293 -5.16 6.10 10.95
C TYR A 293 -5.00 6.48 9.47
N ALA A 294 -3.76 6.61 8.98
CA ALA A 294 -3.50 6.90 7.58
C ALA A 294 -4.09 5.83 6.66
N ARG A 295 -3.89 4.55 6.98
CA ARG A 295 -4.50 3.43 6.25
C ARG A 295 -6.02 3.54 6.22
N VAL A 296 -6.66 3.84 7.36
CA VAL A 296 -8.12 3.97 7.43
C VAL A 296 -8.62 5.18 6.63
N PHE A 297 -7.92 6.33 6.69
CA PHE A 297 -8.36 7.55 5.99
C PHE A 297 -8.16 7.44 4.47
N CYS A 298 -7.07 6.82 4.02
CA CYS A 298 -6.85 6.53 2.61
C CYS A 298 -7.93 5.58 2.08
N GLU A 299 -8.16 4.46 2.76
CA GLU A 299 -9.19 3.49 2.36
C GLU A 299 -10.60 4.09 2.38
N LEU A 300 -10.94 4.92 3.38
CA LEU A 300 -12.23 5.65 3.40
C LEU A 300 -12.40 6.49 2.13
N SER A 301 -11.36 7.23 1.76
CA SER A 301 -11.41 8.11 0.60
C SER A 301 -11.47 7.33 -0.70
N GLU A 302 -10.75 6.20 -0.81
CA GLU A 302 -10.80 5.31 -1.96
C GLU A 302 -12.17 4.66 -2.13
N SER A 303 -12.73 4.11 -1.04
CA SER A 303 -14.03 3.44 -1.04
C SER A 303 -15.20 4.38 -1.38
N LEU A 304 -15.07 5.66 -1.05
CA LEU A 304 -16.11 6.68 -1.30
C LEU A 304 -15.79 7.59 -2.49
N LEU A 305 -14.72 7.34 -3.23
CA LEU A 305 -14.27 8.20 -4.32
C LEU A 305 -15.35 8.38 -5.40
N GLU A 306 -15.99 7.29 -5.82
CA GLU A 306 -17.06 7.36 -6.80
C GLU A 306 -18.23 8.22 -6.31
N CYS A 307 -18.58 8.15 -5.03
CA CYS A 307 -19.63 8.99 -4.45
C CYS A 307 -19.22 10.47 -4.43
N MET A 308 -17.94 10.79 -4.15
CA MET A 308 -17.44 12.16 -4.21
C MET A 308 -17.47 12.75 -5.62
N ILE A 309 -17.31 11.93 -6.63
CA ILE A 309 -17.43 12.34 -8.05
C ILE A 309 -18.88 12.49 -8.49
N GLN A 310 -19.79 11.60 -8.02
CA GLN A 310 -21.20 11.61 -8.44
C GLN A 310 -22.02 12.67 -7.70
N GLU A 311 -21.80 12.84 -6.40
CA GLU A 311 -22.54 13.76 -5.50
C GLU A 311 -21.56 14.61 -4.68
N PRO A 312 -20.79 15.51 -5.32
CA PRO A 312 -19.71 16.26 -4.64
C PRO A 312 -20.23 17.07 -3.44
N GLY A 313 -19.60 16.88 -2.29
CA GLY A 313 -19.93 17.58 -1.06
C GLY A 313 -21.23 17.14 -0.37
N GLN A 314 -21.91 16.09 -0.85
CA GLN A 314 -23.19 15.64 -0.32
C GLN A 314 -23.14 14.18 0.13
N HIS A 315 -23.84 13.86 1.22
CA HIS A 315 -23.98 12.49 1.72
C HIS A 315 -22.64 11.72 1.81
N LEU A 316 -22.52 10.60 1.07
CA LEU A 316 -21.28 9.83 0.99
C LEU A 316 -20.17 10.53 0.19
N GLY A 317 -20.52 11.52 -0.62
CA GLY A 317 -19.59 12.38 -1.35
C GLY A 317 -19.04 13.58 -0.55
N ASP A 318 -19.21 13.62 0.76
CA ASP A 318 -18.74 14.70 1.65
C ASP A 318 -17.22 14.85 1.60
N PHE A 319 -16.76 16.07 1.34
CA PHE A 319 -15.33 16.40 1.20
C PHE A 319 -14.52 16.32 2.51
N ARG A 320 -15.13 16.02 3.65
CA ARG A 320 -14.39 15.74 4.89
C ARG A 320 -13.42 14.58 4.73
N SER A 321 -13.70 13.60 3.86
CA SER A 321 -12.73 12.54 3.52
C SER A 321 -11.45 13.13 2.94
N ILE A 322 -11.55 14.12 2.03
CA ILE A 322 -10.40 14.81 1.45
C ILE A 322 -9.68 15.66 2.51
N GLU A 323 -10.42 16.31 3.42
CA GLU A 323 -9.79 17.05 4.53
C GLU A 323 -8.93 16.13 5.41
N MET A 324 -9.35 14.89 5.65
CA MET A 324 -8.55 13.91 6.38
C MET A 324 -7.26 13.53 5.62
N LEU A 325 -7.32 13.40 4.30
CA LEU A 325 -6.11 13.20 3.47
C LEU A 325 -5.17 14.40 3.53
N LEU A 326 -5.71 15.61 3.54
CA LEU A 326 -4.90 16.84 3.68
C LEU A 326 -4.25 16.96 5.06
N LEU A 327 -4.86 16.43 6.12
CA LEU A 327 -4.21 16.33 7.44
C LEU A 327 -2.99 15.40 7.37
N LEU A 328 -3.10 14.27 6.68
CA LEU A 328 -1.97 13.35 6.45
C LEU A 328 -0.88 14.01 5.60
N ALA A 329 -1.27 14.60 4.47
CA ALA A 329 -0.33 15.30 3.58
C ALA A 329 0.37 16.49 4.24
N GLY A 330 -0.20 17.06 5.30
CA GLY A 330 0.41 18.14 6.08
C GLY A 330 1.30 17.67 7.23
N TYR A 331 1.39 16.39 7.51
CA TYR A 331 2.24 15.85 8.59
C TYR A 331 3.72 15.83 8.16
N HIS A 332 4.65 15.95 9.10
CA HIS A 332 6.07 16.14 8.76
C HIS A 332 6.79 14.90 8.23
N ASP A 333 6.29 13.69 8.50
CA ASP A 333 6.89 12.44 8.04
C ASP A 333 6.41 12.11 6.61
N TYR A 334 7.35 12.01 5.68
CA TYR A 334 7.05 11.77 4.27
C TYR A 334 6.47 10.37 4.00
N ASN A 335 6.76 9.35 4.84
CA ASN A 335 6.17 8.02 4.65
C ASN A 335 4.64 8.04 4.78
N LEU A 336 4.09 8.88 5.67
CA LEU A 336 2.64 9.05 5.79
C LEU A 336 2.05 9.82 4.60
N VAL A 337 2.81 10.75 4.05
CA VAL A 337 2.41 11.50 2.84
C VAL A 337 2.33 10.57 1.63
N GLU A 338 3.33 9.68 1.44
CA GLU A 338 3.37 8.68 0.36
C GLU A 338 2.13 7.77 0.36
N MET A 339 1.62 7.41 1.54
CA MET A 339 0.40 6.60 1.64
C MET A 339 -0.82 7.25 0.97
N THR A 340 -0.81 8.57 0.79
CA THR A 340 -1.90 9.31 0.14
C THR A 340 -1.79 9.36 -1.39
N PHE A 341 -0.64 9.05 -1.99
CA PHE A 341 -0.40 9.28 -3.42
C PHE A 341 -1.37 8.53 -4.31
N ASN A 342 -1.67 7.26 -3.98
CA ASN A 342 -2.59 6.45 -4.76
C ASN A 342 -4.00 7.05 -4.88
N ILE A 343 -4.54 7.59 -3.79
CA ILE A 343 -5.88 8.19 -3.83
C ILE A 343 -5.91 9.48 -4.64
N TRP A 344 -4.86 10.32 -4.58
CA TRP A 344 -4.77 11.52 -5.41
C TRP A 344 -4.63 11.18 -6.90
N TYR A 345 -3.88 10.14 -7.24
CA TYR A 345 -3.79 9.59 -8.60
C TYR A 345 -5.17 9.12 -9.08
N ARG A 346 -5.85 8.26 -8.32
CA ARG A 346 -7.20 7.77 -8.66
C ARG A 346 -8.22 8.92 -8.82
N LEU A 347 -8.17 9.92 -7.95
CA LEU A 347 -9.01 11.11 -8.05
C LEU A 347 -8.75 11.85 -9.37
N SER A 348 -7.47 12.03 -9.74
CA SER A 348 -7.11 12.70 -10.99
C SER A 348 -7.60 11.93 -12.21
N GLU A 349 -7.49 10.61 -12.24
CA GLU A 349 -8.03 9.78 -13.33
C GLU A 349 -9.54 9.97 -13.51
N TYR A 350 -10.32 9.89 -12.41
CA TYR A 350 -11.77 10.09 -12.48
C TYR A 350 -12.14 11.49 -12.98
N LEU A 351 -11.45 12.54 -12.51
CA LEU A 351 -11.70 13.92 -12.94
C LEU A 351 -11.31 14.12 -14.41
N TYR A 352 -10.21 13.52 -14.85
CA TYR A 352 -9.76 13.57 -16.24
C TYR A 352 -10.74 12.86 -17.18
N GLU A 353 -11.22 11.66 -16.81
CA GLU A 353 -12.19 10.92 -17.61
C GLU A 353 -13.54 11.63 -17.72
N ARG A 354 -13.99 12.31 -16.65
CA ARG A 354 -15.24 13.09 -16.67
C ARG A 354 -15.15 14.33 -17.53
N ASN A 355 -13.98 14.95 -17.62
CA ASN A 355 -13.71 16.16 -18.39
C ASN A 355 -14.77 17.26 -18.14
N ASP A 356 -15.06 17.53 -16.86
CA ASP A 356 -16.08 18.44 -16.39
C ASP A 356 -15.42 19.59 -15.58
N ASP A 357 -15.41 20.79 -16.14
CA ASP A 357 -14.79 21.97 -15.55
C ASP A 357 -15.48 22.43 -14.25
N ASP A 358 -16.79 22.25 -14.14
CA ASP A 358 -17.55 22.59 -12.93
C ASP A 358 -17.18 21.64 -11.80
N LEU A 359 -17.01 20.37 -12.11
CA LEU A 359 -16.53 19.36 -11.17
C LEU A 359 -15.09 19.65 -10.74
N ASN A 360 -14.18 19.91 -11.68
CA ASN A 360 -12.80 20.28 -11.40
C ASN A 360 -12.72 21.50 -10.48
N THR A 361 -13.59 22.49 -10.69
CA THR A 361 -13.63 23.71 -9.87
C THR A 361 -13.96 23.41 -8.41
N GLN A 362 -14.77 22.38 -8.12
CA GLN A 362 -15.10 21.99 -6.73
C GLN A 362 -13.90 21.35 -6.01
N PHE A 363 -13.06 20.57 -6.70
CA PHE A 363 -11.87 19.93 -6.12
C PHE A 363 -10.65 20.86 -6.07
N LYS A 364 -10.60 21.88 -6.91
CA LYS A 364 -9.48 22.80 -7.05
C LYS A 364 -8.91 23.33 -5.73
N PRO A 365 -9.71 23.83 -4.76
CA PRO A 365 -9.16 24.36 -3.50
C PRO A 365 -8.41 23.31 -2.67
N TYR A 366 -8.83 22.05 -2.76
CA TYR A 366 -8.20 20.94 -2.04
C TYR A 366 -6.88 20.54 -2.70
N ILE A 367 -6.84 20.50 -4.03
CA ILE A 367 -5.61 20.22 -4.79
C ILE A 367 -4.59 21.35 -4.61
N GLU A 368 -5.02 22.63 -4.58
CA GLU A 368 -4.11 23.74 -4.27
C GLU A 368 -3.45 23.58 -2.90
N ARG A 369 -4.22 23.18 -1.88
CA ARG A 369 -3.70 22.91 -0.53
C ARG A 369 -2.77 21.70 -0.52
N TYR A 370 -3.09 20.67 -1.29
CA TYR A 370 -2.24 19.48 -1.44
C TYR A 370 -0.90 19.83 -2.07
N ILE A 371 -0.88 20.56 -3.19
CA ILE A 371 0.37 21.04 -3.83
C ILE A 371 1.20 21.87 -2.86
N MET A 372 0.57 22.72 -2.05
CA MET A 372 1.27 23.50 -1.02
C MET A 372 1.85 22.64 0.11
N ALA A 373 1.21 21.52 0.46
CA ALA A 373 1.76 20.57 1.40
C ALA A 373 2.98 19.84 0.79
N LEU A 374 2.88 19.38 -0.45
CA LEU A 374 3.98 18.74 -1.17
C LEU A 374 5.19 19.69 -1.34
N TYR A 375 4.95 20.97 -1.64
CA TYR A 375 6.01 21.98 -1.66
C TYR A 375 6.81 22.02 -0.35
N LYS A 376 6.12 22.00 0.80
CA LYS A 376 6.79 22.00 2.11
C LYS A 376 7.62 20.75 2.35
N HIS A 377 7.12 19.60 1.91
CA HIS A 377 7.84 18.31 2.00
C HIS A 377 9.03 18.21 1.04
N CYS A 378 9.02 18.96 -0.05
CA CYS A 378 10.15 18.97 -0.99
C CYS A 378 11.34 19.81 -0.52
N ARG A 379 11.26 20.49 0.62
CA ARG A 379 12.37 21.29 1.14
C ARG A 379 13.49 20.40 1.66
N PHE A 380 14.69 20.67 1.24
CA PHE A 380 15.90 20.05 1.79
C PHE A 380 16.17 20.57 3.21
N ASP A 381 16.94 19.78 3.96
CA ASP A 381 17.50 20.26 5.22
C ASP A 381 18.46 21.42 4.97
N THR A 382 18.40 22.44 5.79
CA THR A 382 19.18 23.68 5.59
C THR A 382 20.68 23.49 5.74
N ASP A 383 21.13 22.39 6.36
CA ASP A 383 22.54 22.00 6.53
C ASP A 383 23.07 21.09 5.42
N GLN A 384 22.23 20.70 4.46
CA GLN A 384 22.65 19.94 3.27
C GLN A 384 23.57 20.80 2.41
N GLU A 385 24.83 20.41 2.22
CA GLU A 385 25.84 21.19 1.49
C GLU A 385 25.94 20.83 0.02
N ASP A 386 25.87 19.53 -0.31
CA ASP A 386 26.10 19.00 -1.64
C ASP A 386 24.81 18.47 -2.31
N VAL A 387 24.83 18.37 -3.64
CA VAL A 387 23.76 17.71 -4.41
C VAL A 387 23.71 16.25 -4.01
N PRO A 388 22.55 15.75 -3.51
CA PRO A 388 22.42 14.36 -3.06
C PRO A 388 22.57 13.36 -4.22
N ASP A 389 22.92 12.10 -3.85
CA ASP A 389 22.94 10.98 -4.80
C ASP A 389 21.52 10.65 -5.28
N GLU A 390 21.40 10.08 -6.46
CA GLU A 390 20.11 9.67 -7.03
C GLU A 390 19.44 8.51 -6.26
N ASN A 391 20.21 7.72 -5.52
CA ASN A 391 19.70 6.65 -4.66
C ASN A 391 19.38 7.13 -3.24
N ASP A 392 19.37 8.42 -2.99
CA ASP A 392 18.94 9.00 -1.71
C ASP A 392 17.42 8.87 -1.56
N ASP A 393 16.95 8.38 -0.41
CA ASP A 393 15.54 8.12 -0.13
C ASP A 393 14.68 9.38 -0.30
N PHE A 394 15.22 10.55 0.06
CA PHE A 394 14.51 11.81 -0.10
C PHE A 394 14.41 12.24 -1.58
N VAL A 395 15.41 11.91 -2.40
CA VAL A 395 15.35 12.14 -3.86
C VAL A 395 14.32 11.21 -4.49
N GLU A 396 14.21 9.96 -4.02
CA GLU A 396 13.17 9.02 -4.46
C GLU A 396 11.77 9.55 -4.10
N PHE A 397 11.57 9.98 -2.85
CA PHE A 397 10.33 10.62 -2.42
C PHE A 397 9.96 11.82 -3.31
N ARG A 398 10.91 12.72 -3.59
CA ARG A 398 10.67 13.86 -4.52
C ARG A 398 10.30 13.39 -5.93
N GLY A 399 10.83 12.26 -6.38
CA GLY A 399 10.43 11.61 -7.63
C GLY A 399 8.95 11.23 -7.63
N GLN A 400 8.47 10.59 -6.57
CA GLN A 400 7.05 10.24 -6.41
C GLN A 400 6.16 11.49 -6.32
N VAL A 401 6.61 12.55 -5.61
CA VAL A 401 5.94 13.85 -5.61
C VAL A 401 5.84 14.43 -7.01
N SER A 402 6.91 14.34 -7.83
CA SER A 402 6.91 14.78 -9.22
C SER A 402 5.81 14.09 -10.04
N ASP A 403 5.67 12.79 -9.89
CA ASP A 403 4.66 12.04 -10.64
C ASP A 403 3.24 12.43 -10.19
N THR A 404 3.00 12.51 -8.88
CA THR A 404 1.70 12.95 -8.34
C THR A 404 1.34 14.38 -8.77
N LEU A 405 2.32 15.30 -8.83
CA LEU A 405 2.10 16.67 -9.32
C LEU A 405 1.66 16.71 -10.77
N LYS A 406 2.29 15.91 -11.65
CA LYS A 406 1.90 15.80 -13.07
C LYS A 406 0.46 15.31 -13.22
N ASP A 407 0.03 14.39 -12.34
CA ASP A 407 -1.32 13.84 -12.35
C ASP A 407 -2.39 14.86 -11.93
N VAL A 408 -2.10 15.72 -10.95
CA VAL A 408 -3.13 16.59 -10.35
C VAL A 408 -3.11 18.04 -10.88
N VAL A 409 -2.02 18.50 -11.52
CA VAL A 409 -1.84 19.91 -11.88
C VAL A 409 -2.90 20.44 -12.85
N PHE A 410 -3.46 19.61 -13.72
CA PHE A 410 -4.48 20.01 -14.68
C PHE A 410 -5.77 20.52 -13.99
N ILE A 411 -6.08 20.02 -12.78
CA ILE A 411 -7.26 20.40 -12.01
C ILE A 411 -7.16 21.88 -11.56
N VAL A 412 -5.96 22.30 -11.17
CA VAL A 412 -5.66 23.67 -10.74
C VAL A 412 -5.42 24.59 -11.93
N GLY A 413 -4.74 24.07 -12.94
CA GLY A 413 -4.17 24.77 -14.09
C GLY A 413 -2.70 25.13 -13.84
N THR A 414 -1.87 24.81 -14.85
CA THR A 414 -0.40 24.99 -14.78
C THR A 414 -0.01 26.43 -14.48
N ASP A 415 -0.60 27.39 -15.17
CA ASP A 415 -0.29 28.81 -15.00
C ASP A 415 -0.52 29.30 -13.57
N ARG A 416 -1.64 28.89 -12.95
CA ARG A 416 -1.97 29.25 -11.57
C ARG A 416 -1.00 28.63 -10.56
N CYS A 417 -0.61 27.38 -10.80
CA CYS A 417 0.36 26.71 -9.95
C CYS A 417 1.74 27.39 -10.04
N ILE A 418 2.21 27.72 -11.25
CA ILE A 418 3.46 28.46 -11.46
C ILE A 418 3.40 29.85 -10.80
N GLN A 419 2.31 30.60 -10.96
CA GLN A 419 2.14 31.90 -10.32
C GLN A 419 2.20 31.79 -8.79
N SER A 420 1.59 30.75 -8.21
CA SER A 420 1.64 30.51 -6.76
C SER A 420 3.08 30.28 -6.28
N MET A 421 3.82 29.38 -6.95
CA MET A 421 5.22 29.08 -6.61
C MET A 421 6.13 30.28 -6.87
N PHE A 422 5.90 31.05 -7.95
CA PHE A 422 6.64 32.26 -8.25
C PHE A 422 6.41 33.34 -7.19
N SER A 423 5.20 33.47 -6.66
CA SER A 423 4.91 34.37 -5.56
C SER A 423 5.70 34.01 -4.29
N ILE A 424 5.92 32.72 -4.03
CA ILE A 424 6.80 32.26 -2.95
C ILE A 424 8.24 32.75 -3.21
N LEU A 425 8.78 32.50 -4.41
CA LEU A 425 10.13 32.95 -4.79
C LEU A 425 10.34 34.46 -4.57
N GLN A 426 9.32 35.26 -4.86
CA GLN A 426 9.38 36.71 -4.63
C GLN A 426 9.30 37.12 -3.15
N SER A 427 8.64 36.33 -2.31
CA SER A 427 8.44 36.62 -0.89
C SER A 427 9.56 36.11 0.01
N VAL A 428 10.33 35.11 -0.46
CA VAL A 428 11.42 34.49 0.31
C VAL A 428 12.53 35.55 0.51
N SER A 429 12.91 35.74 1.77
CA SER A 429 14.05 36.59 2.11
C SER A 429 15.36 35.97 1.58
N SER A 430 16.31 36.80 1.21
CA SER A 430 17.57 36.44 0.54
C SER A 430 18.51 35.45 1.30
N GLY A 431 17.99 34.63 2.21
CA GLY A 431 18.74 33.64 2.99
C GLY A 431 18.20 32.21 2.99
N SER A 432 16.96 32.00 2.51
CA SER A 432 16.34 30.65 2.52
C SER A 432 16.44 30.02 1.13
N TRP A 433 17.57 29.35 0.89
CA TRP A 433 17.83 28.68 -0.38
C TRP A 433 16.90 27.46 -0.57
N ASP A 434 16.59 26.75 0.50
CA ASP A 434 15.76 25.56 0.56
C ASP A 434 14.31 25.82 0.13
N GLU A 435 13.73 26.95 0.57
CA GLU A 435 12.39 27.38 0.15
C GLU A 435 12.36 27.76 -1.34
N SER A 436 13.39 28.49 -1.79
CA SER A 436 13.52 28.88 -3.20
C SER A 436 13.71 27.66 -4.08
N GLU A 437 14.54 26.72 -3.65
CA GLU A 437 14.80 25.47 -4.37
C GLU A 437 13.55 24.61 -4.50
N ALA A 438 12.81 24.40 -3.40
CA ALA A 438 11.59 23.62 -3.43
C ALA A 438 10.53 24.23 -4.36
N ALA A 439 10.38 25.56 -4.37
CA ALA A 439 9.46 26.24 -5.28
C ALA A 439 9.90 26.07 -6.74
N LEU A 440 11.21 26.21 -7.04
CA LEU A 440 11.75 25.94 -8.38
C LEU A 440 11.60 24.47 -8.78
N TYR A 441 11.74 23.54 -7.84
CA TYR A 441 11.51 22.13 -8.10
C TYR A 441 10.07 21.87 -8.55
N ILE A 442 9.08 22.35 -7.80
CA ILE A 442 7.67 22.22 -8.20
C ILE A 442 7.43 22.81 -9.59
N ILE A 443 7.96 24.02 -9.86
CA ILE A 443 7.86 24.63 -11.19
C ILE A 443 8.51 23.75 -12.23
N SER A 444 9.71 23.23 -11.98
CA SER A 444 10.45 22.40 -12.95
C SER A 444 9.71 21.13 -13.36
N VAL A 445 8.90 20.58 -12.44
CA VAL A 445 8.08 19.38 -12.72
C VAL A 445 6.91 19.70 -13.66
N ILE A 446 6.24 20.83 -13.46
CA ILE A 446 4.98 21.14 -14.15
C ILE A 446 5.19 21.99 -15.41
N VAL A 447 6.37 22.53 -15.61
CA VAL A 447 6.66 23.50 -16.68
C VAL A 447 6.54 22.91 -18.09
N HIS A 448 6.61 21.60 -18.24
CA HIS A 448 6.33 20.92 -19.50
C HIS A 448 4.93 21.17 -20.08
N ASN A 449 3.98 21.52 -19.20
CA ASN A 449 2.59 21.81 -19.58
C ASN A 449 2.36 23.29 -19.90
N VAL A 450 3.40 24.13 -19.86
CA VAL A 450 3.31 25.57 -20.17
C VAL A 450 3.13 25.76 -21.65
N LEU A 451 2.21 26.65 -22.02
CA LEU A 451 2.03 27.01 -23.42
C LEU A 451 3.28 27.77 -23.95
N PRO A 452 3.74 27.50 -25.17
CA PRO A 452 4.87 28.21 -25.79
C PRO A 452 4.67 29.73 -25.88
N THR A 453 3.42 30.18 -25.84
CA THR A 453 3.01 31.59 -25.89
C THR A 453 2.97 32.28 -24.52
N GLU A 454 3.40 31.60 -23.45
CA GLU A 454 3.45 32.21 -22.12
C GLU A 454 4.55 33.30 -22.08
N GLU A 455 4.16 34.55 -21.82
CA GLU A 455 5.04 35.73 -21.88
C GLU A 455 5.14 36.50 -20.53
N THR A 456 4.51 35.97 -19.45
CA THR A 456 4.38 36.71 -18.20
C THR A 456 5.34 36.26 -17.11
N VAL A 457 5.31 34.97 -16.74
CA VAL A 457 6.06 34.42 -15.61
C VAL A 457 7.32 33.68 -16.07
N VAL A 458 7.24 32.91 -17.14
CA VAL A 458 8.40 32.11 -17.63
C VAL A 458 9.59 33.01 -18.01
N PRO A 459 9.41 34.13 -18.74
CA PRO A 459 10.53 35.05 -19.01
C PRO A 459 11.21 35.57 -17.73
N LEU A 460 10.43 35.85 -16.68
CA LEU A 460 10.97 36.33 -15.41
C LEU A 460 11.75 35.21 -14.68
N LEU A 461 11.26 33.97 -14.74
CA LEU A 461 11.94 32.80 -14.19
C LEU A 461 13.28 32.56 -14.91
N VAL A 462 13.27 32.53 -16.23
CA VAL A 462 14.49 32.36 -17.03
C VAL A 462 15.48 33.47 -16.71
N HIS A 463 15.03 34.72 -16.67
CA HIS A 463 15.90 35.83 -16.29
C HIS A 463 16.49 35.67 -14.89
N ALA A 464 15.67 35.29 -13.89
CA ALA A 464 16.14 35.07 -12.52
C ALA A 464 17.22 33.96 -12.43
N VAL A 465 17.06 32.87 -13.20
CA VAL A 465 18.07 31.81 -13.30
C VAL A 465 19.36 32.32 -13.94
N LEU A 466 19.28 33.05 -15.04
CA LEU A 466 20.47 33.54 -15.77
C LEU A 466 21.28 34.54 -14.98
N VAL A 467 20.65 35.33 -14.10
CA VAL A 467 21.34 36.33 -13.23
C VAL A 467 21.71 35.76 -11.85
N MET A 468 21.51 34.48 -11.63
CA MET A 468 21.79 33.83 -10.34
C MET A 468 23.26 33.99 -9.94
N PRO A 469 23.59 34.41 -8.70
CA PRO A 469 24.96 34.55 -8.23
C PRO A 469 25.75 33.22 -8.32
N VAL A 470 27.03 33.31 -8.67
CA VAL A 470 27.93 32.12 -8.72
C VAL A 470 28.07 31.45 -7.34
N THR A 471 27.82 32.20 -6.26
CA THR A 471 27.85 31.75 -4.87
C THR A 471 26.55 31.13 -4.40
N SER A 472 25.56 30.96 -5.28
CA SER A 472 24.29 30.30 -4.93
C SER A 472 24.52 28.85 -4.54
N HIS A 473 23.60 28.33 -3.70
CA HIS A 473 23.68 26.97 -3.19
C HIS A 473 23.74 25.94 -4.32
N PRO A 474 24.58 24.87 -4.24
CA PRO A 474 24.73 23.90 -5.32
C PRO A 474 23.41 23.24 -5.71
N ILE A 475 22.57 22.83 -4.74
CA ILE A 475 21.28 22.18 -4.99
C ILE A 475 20.33 23.12 -5.75
N LEU A 476 20.23 24.39 -5.31
CA LEU A 476 19.42 25.42 -6.00
C LEU A 476 19.88 25.60 -7.46
N THR A 477 21.19 25.62 -7.67
CA THR A 477 21.78 25.72 -9.03
C THR A 477 21.42 24.49 -9.86
N ASN A 478 21.50 23.28 -9.29
CA ASN A 478 21.18 22.04 -9.96
C ASN A 478 19.70 21.97 -10.40
N THR A 479 18.79 22.37 -9.51
CA THR A 479 17.35 22.46 -9.83
C THR A 479 17.06 23.51 -10.90
N SER A 480 17.80 24.63 -10.90
CA SER A 480 17.69 25.65 -11.94
C SER A 480 18.17 25.15 -13.30
N ILE A 481 19.21 24.32 -13.34
CA ILE A 481 19.68 23.64 -14.55
C ILE A 481 18.57 22.73 -15.13
N LYS A 482 17.98 21.91 -14.26
CA LYS A 482 16.88 21.01 -14.66
C LYS A 482 15.64 21.79 -15.13
N LEU A 483 15.33 22.90 -14.50
CA LEU A 483 14.24 23.79 -14.93
C LEU A 483 14.45 24.28 -16.38
N LEU A 484 15.63 24.75 -16.72
CA LEU A 484 15.92 25.19 -18.11
C LEU A 484 15.83 24.03 -19.09
N GLY A 485 16.30 22.82 -18.71
CA GLY A 485 16.16 21.62 -19.50
C GLY A 485 14.70 21.19 -19.70
N ASN A 486 13.81 21.48 -18.76
CA ASN A 486 12.39 21.17 -18.85
C ASN A 486 11.58 22.23 -19.63
N LEU A 487 12.16 23.39 -19.91
CA LEU A 487 11.56 24.47 -20.71
C LEU A 487 11.82 24.35 -22.23
N ILE A 488 12.24 23.19 -22.73
CA ILE A 488 12.67 23.00 -24.12
C ILE A 488 11.60 23.43 -25.11
N ASP A 489 10.34 23.08 -24.91
CA ASP A 489 9.25 23.41 -25.82
C ASP A 489 8.98 24.92 -25.85
N TRP A 490 9.06 25.58 -24.70
CA TRP A 490 8.94 27.03 -24.60
C TRP A 490 10.15 27.73 -25.24
N LEU A 491 11.37 27.25 -24.99
CA LEU A 491 12.61 27.80 -25.58
C LEU A 491 12.64 27.65 -27.10
N HIS A 492 12.07 26.58 -27.66
CA HIS A 492 12.01 26.39 -29.12
C HIS A 492 11.28 27.54 -29.81
N GLU A 493 10.18 28.01 -29.28
CA GLU A 493 9.39 29.11 -29.81
C GLU A 493 10.00 30.50 -29.44
N ASN A 494 10.62 30.60 -28.26
CA ASN A 494 11.15 31.86 -27.71
C ASN A 494 12.67 32.00 -27.98
N LYS A 495 13.06 32.12 -29.24
CA LYS A 495 14.46 32.09 -29.72
C LYS A 495 15.41 33.07 -29.04
N GLN A 496 14.91 34.23 -28.55
CA GLN A 496 15.72 35.25 -27.89
C GLN A 496 16.33 34.78 -26.55
N TYR A 497 15.81 33.70 -25.96
CA TYR A 497 16.31 33.13 -24.69
C TYR A 497 17.25 31.94 -24.91
N GLN A 498 17.31 31.35 -26.11
CA GLN A 498 18.10 30.15 -26.38
C GLN A 498 19.59 30.37 -26.14
N GLU A 499 20.19 31.37 -26.79
CA GLU A 499 21.62 31.68 -26.68
C GLU A 499 22.05 31.97 -25.21
N PRO A 500 21.35 32.85 -24.45
CA PRO A 500 21.68 33.05 -23.04
C PRO A 500 21.61 31.77 -22.20
N CYS A 501 20.60 30.90 -22.41
CA CYS A 501 20.45 29.66 -21.68
C CYS A 501 21.56 28.66 -22.03
N ILE A 502 21.90 28.48 -23.31
CA ILE A 502 22.99 27.60 -23.75
C ILE A 502 24.32 28.07 -23.12
N THR A 503 24.63 29.36 -23.22
CA THR A 503 25.87 29.93 -22.66
C THR A 503 25.95 29.70 -21.14
N TRP A 504 24.85 29.90 -20.41
CA TRP A 504 24.80 29.67 -18.99
C TRP A 504 24.96 28.19 -18.60
N LEU A 505 24.37 27.26 -19.36
CA LEU A 505 24.51 25.83 -19.16
C LEU A 505 25.94 25.34 -19.48
N LEU A 506 26.58 25.88 -20.51
CA LEU A 506 27.96 25.58 -20.85
C LEU A 506 28.95 25.96 -19.73
N ASP A 507 28.70 27.06 -19.01
CA ASP A 507 29.45 27.40 -17.80
C ASP A 507 29.26 26.35 -16.67
N LYS A 508 28.05 25.78 -16.55
CA LYS A 508 27.76 24.81 -15.48
C LYS A 508 28.33 23.41 -15.78
N VAL A 509 28.41 22.98 -17.05
CA VAL A 509 29.02 21.69 -17.40
C VAL A 509 30.49 21.60 -16.93
N GLN A 510 31.18 22.73 -16.81
CA GLN A 510 32.58 22.77 -16.35
C GLN A 510 32.75 22.42 -14.84
N LYS A 511 31.65 22.37 -14.07
CA LYS A 511 31.68 22.06 -12.65
C LYS A 511 31.26 20.60 -12.42
N PRO A 512 32.10 19.76 -11.77
CA PRO A 512 31.84 18.32 -11.63
C PRO A 512 30.46 17.96 -11.05
N CYS A 513 29.97 18.75 -10.09
CA CYS A 513 28.67 18.52 -9.44
C CYS A 513 27.44 18.79 -10.34
N PHE A 514 27.60 19.47 -11.48
CA PHE A 514 26.50 19.83 -12.37
C PHE A 514 26.60 19.17 -13.75
N VAL A 515 27.70 18.46 -14.04
CA VAL A 515 28.00 17.89 -15.36
C VAL A 515 26.81 17.14 -15.93
N ARG A 516 26.23 16.25 -15.16
CA ARG A 516 25.14 15.40 -15.60
C ARG A 516 23.90 16.22 -15.94
N ALA A 517 23.37 16.98 -14.98
CA ALA A 517 22.17 17.76 -15.18
C ALA A 517 22.32 18.78 -16.32
N ALA A 518 23.48 19.44 -16.43
CA ALA A 518 23.74 20.40 -17.47
C ALA A 518 23.90 19.74 -18.85
N SER A 519 24.50 18.54 -18.93
CA SER A 519 24.63 17.78 -20.18
C SER A 519 23.28 17.26 -20.67
N GLU A 520 22.42 16.77 -19.77
CA GLU A 520 21.06 16.33 -20.10
C GLU A 520 20.20 17.50 -20.61
N SER A 521 20.29 18.65 -19.95
CA SER A 521 19.57 19.86 -20.34
C SER A 521 20.05 20.41 -21.70
N LEU A 522 21.37 20.47 -21.92
CA LEU A 522 21.95 20.89 -23.19
C LEU A 522 21.57 19.94 -24.31
N TYR A 523 21.60 18.61 -24.07
CA TYR A 523 21.19 17.61 -25.07
C TYR A 523 19.77 17.90 -25.55
N GLY A 524 18.81 18.04 -24.63
CA GLY A 524 17.42 18.30 -25.00
C GLY A 524 17.22 19.62 -25.74
N ILE A 525 17.92 20.69 -25.33
CA ILE A 525 17.86 21.99 -26.03
C ILE A 525 18.47 21.86 -27.42
N CYS A 526 19.63 21.21 -27.59
CA CYS A 526 20.27 21.03 -28.87
C CYS A 526 19.44 20.16 -29.82
N GLU A 527 18.80 19.11 -29.31
CA GLU A 527 17.94 18.22 -30.11
C GLU A 527 16.75 18.98 -30.74
N LYS A 528 16.20 19.97 -30.07
CA LYS A 528 14.98 20.66 -30.49
C LYS A 528 15.22 22.06 -31.08
N CYS A 529 16.30 22.76 -30.67
CA CYS A 529 16.61 24.14 -31.06
C CYS A 529 17.78 24.24 -32.04
N GLU A 530 17.69 23.56 -33.19
CA GLU A 530 18.73 23.30 -34.17
C GLU A 530 19.63 24.52 -34.57
N SER A 531 19.01 25.66 -34.86
CA SER A 531 19.73 26.78 -35.51
C SER A 531 20.75 27.49 -34.61
N ASN A 532 20.51 27.56 -33.29
CA ASN A 532 21.40 28.29 -32.38
C ASN A 532 22.48 27.38 -31.75
N CYS A 533 22.27 26.07 -31.72
CA CYS A 533 23.27 25.12 -31.21
C CYS A 533 24.47 24.99 -32.12
N LEU A 534 24.31 25.17 -33.45
CA LEU A 534 25.42 25.14 -34.41
C LEU A 534 26.45 26.24 -34.15
N GLU A 535 26.04 27.41 -33.69
CA GLU A 535 26.94 28.51 -33.35
C GLU A 535 27.81 28.20 -32.11
N HIS A 536 27.33 27.33 -31.21
CA HIS A 536 28.03 26.90 -30.00
C HIS A 536 28.77 25.56 -30.13
N PHE A 537 28.77 24.95 -31.33
CA PHE A 537 29.36 23.63 -31.57
C PHE A 537 30.83 23.54 -31.13
N ASP A 538 31.65 24.52 -31.48
CA ASP A 538 33.06 24.58 -31.07
C ASP A 538 33.21 24.69 -29.52
N SER A 539 32.30 25.37 -28.85
CA SER A 539 32.29 25.51 -27.40
C SER A 539 31.92 24.22 -26.71
N ILE A 540 30.95 23.48 -27.26
CA ILE A 540 30.53 22.15 -26.77
C ILE A 540 31.69 21.15 -26.95
N PHE A 541 32.33 21.14 -28.13
CA PHE A 541 33.46 20.27 -28.38
C PHE A 541 34.70 20.59 -27.52
N ALA A 542 34.92 21.86 -27.20
CA ALA A 542 36.02 22.27 -26.32
C ALA A 542 35.89 21.78 -24.87
N ILE A 543 34.69 21.42 -24.43
CA ILE A 543 34.45 20.90 -23.08
C ILE A 543 34.76 19.41 -22.98
N ILE A 544 34.66 18.62 -24.05
CA ILE A 544 34.84 17.16 -24.04
C ILE A 544 36.20 16.75 -23.47
N PRO A 545 37.35 17.30 -23.89
CA PRO A 545 38.65 16.97 -23.34
C PRO A 545 38.79 17.34 -21.84
N PHE A 546 38.06 18.35 -21.39
CA PHE A 546 38.04 18.76 -19.99
C PHE A 546 37.31 17.72 -19.13
N LEU A 547 36.21 17.15 -19.63
CA LEU A 547 35.44 16.10 -18.99
C LEU A 547 36.23 14.77 -18.94
N GLU A 548 37.02 14.43 -19.96
CA GLU A 548 37.85 13.23 -20.03
C GLU A 548 39.03 13.24 -19.04
N ASN A 549 39.56 14.42 -18.68
CA ASN A 549 40.69 14.59 -17.78
C ASN A 549 40.35 14.79 -16.31
N GLY A 550 39.07 14.86 -15.92
CA GLY A 550 38.63 15.00 -14.53
C GLY A 550 38.90 13.75 -13.71
N GLU A 551 39.18 13.94 -12.40
CA GLU A 551 39.51 12.85 -11.46
C GLU A 551 38.33 11.88 -11.18
N ASN A 552 37.11 12.19 -11.63
CA ASN A 552 35.91 11.36 -11.50
C ASN A 552 35.66 10.54 -12.77
N LYS A 553 36.39 9.45 -12.94
CA LYS A 553 36.15 8.44 -13.98
C LYS A 553 35.02 7.51 -13.56
N GLY A 554 33.78 7.91 -13.74
CA GLY A 554 32.61 7.07 -13.53
C GLY A 554 31.77 6.92 -14.79
N GLN A 555 30.96 5.88 -14.85
CA GLN A 555 30.05 5.56 -15.97
C GLN A 555 29.07 6.71 -16.27
N GLN A 556 28.77 7.55 -15.29
CA GLN A 556 27.93 8.74 -15.42
C GLN A 556 28.57 9.84 -16.30
N LEU A 557 29.88 10.05 -16.17
CA LEU A 557 30.61 11.03 -16.95
C LEU A 557 30.72 10.60 -18.43
N GLU A 558 30.96 9.32 -18.67
CA GLU A 558 30.97 8.75 -20.04
C GLU A 558 29.61 8.90 -20.73
N ASN A 559 28.50 8.65 -19.98
CA ASN A 559 27.16 8.85 -20.51
C ASN A 559 26.87 10.32 -20.82
N SER A 560 27.31 11.25 -19.98
CA SER A 560 27.12 12.69 -20.21
C SER A 560 27.89 13.20 -21.44
N ILE A 561 29.10 12.68 -21.65
CA ILE A 561 29.90 12.97 -22.87
C ILE A 561 29.19 12.41 -24.10
N LEU A 562 28.69 11.19 -24.04
CA LEU A 562 27.93 10.56 -25.13
C LEU A 562 26.67 11.35 -25.48
N LEU A 563 25.94 11.83 -24.50
CA LEU A 563 24.75 12.67 -24.70
C LEU A 563 25.09 13.99 -25.40
N LEU A 564 26.14 14.70 -24.97
CA LEU A 564 26.59 15.93 -25.61
C LEU A 564 27.02 15.68 -27.05
N LEU A 565 27.73 14.59 -27.33
CA LEU A 565 28.14 14.21 -28.68
C LEU A 565 26.93 13.84 -29.54
N GLN A 566 25.96 13.10 -29.01
CA GLN A 566 24.74 12.73 -29.74
C GLN A 566 23.91 13.96 -30.12
N GLY A 567 23.68 14.88 -29.14
CA GLY A 567 22.96 16.13 -29.39
C GLY A 567 23.65 17.00 -30.45
N SER A 568 24.98 17.05 -30.43
CA SER A 568 25.78 17.84 -31.42
C SER A 568 25.86 17.18 -32.79
N LEU A 569 25.80 15.84 -32.87
CA LEU A 569 25.94 15.08 -34.14
C LEU A 569 24.59 14.78 -34.81
N SER A 570 23.47 14.82 -34.08
CA SER A 570 22.16 14.57 -34.69
C SER A 570 21.85 15.50 -35.88
N HIS A 571 22.46 16.67 -35.93
CA HIS A 571 22.28 17.66 -37.00
C HIS A 571 23.25 17.51 -38.15
N ILE A 572 24.38 16.81 -37.99
CA ILE A 572 25.38 16.61 -39.08
C ILE A 572 24.95 15.49 -40.05
N TYR A 573 24.09 14.59 -39.63
CA TYR A 573 23.65 13.45 -40.47
C TYR A 573 22.43 13.73 -41.35
N PHE A 574 21.82 14.91 -41.29
CA PHE A 574 20.63 15.28 -42.07
C PHE A 574 20.91 16.34 -43.16
N GLU A 575 22.15 16.82 -43.35
CA GLU A 575 22.63 17.48 -44.57
C GLU A 575 23.45 16.49 -45.40
#